data_7acbc730163c0d061d4d1c187411729b
#
_entry.id   7acbc730163c0d061d4d1c187411729b
#
_cell.length_a   1.000
_cell.length_b   1.000
_cell.length_c   1.000
_cell.angle_alpha   90.00
_cell.angle_beta   90.00
_cell.angle_gamma   90.00
#
_symmetry.space_group_name_H-M   'P 1'
#
loop_
_entity.id
_entity.type
_entity.pdbx_description
1 polymer ?
#
loop_
_entity_poly.entity_id
_entity_poly.type
_entity_poly.pdbx_seq_one_letter_code
_entity_poly.pdbx_strand_id
1 'polypeptide(L)'
;MEETRIPAKQESIYKENSIAELPVVRVSGFGAFLDGGTGNSKDDILLHKGQQTHEVKEGERLKVFLYHDPHHRLTASMRLPQIAIGGIGYAPVLLTTRFGAFVDVGTERGIFLPFSQMIENVTEGQQIWVKLYEDKTGRLAVTMHVDEEMRAIALPFKEAKLGDTVTGTVYNETGEGLFLVTRDRHLAFIHKTELARSVRLGEEVTGRISYIRSDGRVNLALRPQKEKAMEGDMALLISCMERHGGLLPLTDKSDADLIKSTLGISKSAFKRAVGHLLKERKITITEGKIRLKE
;
A
#
# COMPACT_ATOMS: atom_id res chain seq x y z
N MET A 1 9.60 50.23 -42.90
CA MET A 1 9.24 49.76 -41.54
C MET A 1 9.71 48.31 -41.42
N GLU A 2 10.87 48.13 -40.80
CA GLU A 2 11.39 46.78 -40.49
C GLU A 2 10.61 46.17 -39.31
N GLU A 3 9.88 45.10 -39.60
CA GLU A 3 9.30 44.30 -38.52
C GLU A 3 10.40 43.69 -37.69
N THR A 4 10.56 44.15 -36.49
CA THR A 4 11.44 43.56 -35.48
C THR A 4 10.87 42.17 -35.11
N ARG A 5 11.36 41.13 -35.75
CA ARG A 5 11.10 39.72 -35.32
C ARG A 5 11.60 39.57 -33.90
N ILE A 6 10.67 39.45 -32.97
CA ILE A 6 10.96 38.99 -31.60
C ILE A 6 11.59 37.58 -31.75
N PRO A 7 12.84 37.33 -31.29
CA PRO A 7 13.42 36.02 -31.38
C PRO A 7 12.55 35.04 -30.58
N ALA A 8 12.17 33.94 -31.20
CA ALA A 8 11.47 32.86 -30.54
C ALA A 8 12.24 32.50 -29.27
N LYS A 9 11.52 32.48 -28.15
CA LYS A 9 12.09 32.07 -26.85
C LYS A 9 12.66 30.65 -27.04
N GLN A 10 13.96 30.53 -26.98
CA GLN A 10 14.63 29.24 -27.11
C GLN A 10 14.20 28.40 -25.89
N GLU A 11 13.34 27.41 -26.07
CA GLU A 11 12.88 26.55 -24.99
C GLU A 11 14.08 25.80 -24.40
N SER A 12 14.14 25.72 -23.08
CA SER A 12 15.14 24.91 -22.37
C SER A 12 15.14 23.50 -22.94
N ILE A 13 16.34 22.96 -23.20
CA ILE A 13 16.51 21.56 -23.61
C ILE A 13 16.15 20.57 -22.49
N TYR A 14 16.07 21.07 -21.26
CA TYR A 14 15.74 20.29 -20.07
C TYR A 14 14.24 20.41 -19.73
N LYS A 15 13.68 19.31 -19.24
CA LYS A 15 12.24 19.19 -18.92
C LYS A 15 12.02 19.14 -17.42
N GLU A 16 10.88 19.64 -16.98
CA GLU A 16 10.41 19.43 -15.61
C GLU A 16 10.21 17.95 -15.30
N ASN A 17 10.26 17.57 -14.02
CA ASN A 17 10.13 16.20 -13.54
C ASN A 17 11.11 15.25 -14.25
N SER A 18 12.35 15.67 -14.43
CA SER A 18 13.43 14.87 -15.01
C SER A 18 14.68 14.96 -14.14
N ILE A 19 15.60 14.03 -14.35
CA ILE A 19 16.92 14.04 -13.73
C ILE A 19 17.95 14.41 -14.79
N ALA A 20 18.79 15.38 -14.48
CA ALA A 20 19.88 15.81 -15.37
C ALA A 20 21.20 15.94 -14.59
N GLU A 21 22.32 15.85 -15.32
CA GLU A 21 23.64 16.13 -14.78
C GLU A 21 24.16 17.42 -15.40
N LEU A 22 24.24 18.50 -14.61
CA LEU A 22 24.48 19.86 -15.06
C LEU A 22 25.71 20.45 -14.41
N PRO A 23 26.56 21.22 -15.15
CA PRO A 23 27.67 21.96 -14.57
C PRO A 23 27.20 23.22 -13.86
N VAL A 24 27.82 23.54 -12.75
CA VAL A 24 27.66 24.82 -12.05
C VAL A 24 28.43 25.90 -12.78
N VAL A 25 27.71 26.92 -13.27
CA VAL A 25 28.31 28.05 -13.99
C VAL A 25 28.57 29.27 -13.11
N ARG A 26 27.86 29.36 -11.96
CA ARG A 26 27.99 30.49 -11.05
C ARG A 26 27.42 30.16 -9.67
N VAL A 27 28.08 30.69 -8.63
CA VAL A 27 27.58 30.60 -7.24
C VAL A 27 27.25 32.00 -6.73
N SER A 28 26.15 32.07 -5.93
CA SER A 28 25.67 33.30 -5.32
C SER A 28 25.25 33.09 -3.87
N GLY A 29 24.95 34.14 -3.13
CA GLY A 29 24.52 34.05 -1.73
C GLY A 29 23.23 33.26 -1.47
N PHE A 30 22.35 33.16 -2.47
CA PHE A 30 21.06 32.43 -2.35
C PHE A 30 21.06 31.07 -3.05
N GLY A 31 22.12 30.72 -3.78
CA GLY A 31 22.24 29.42 -4.44
C GLY A 31 23.23 29.40 -5.57
N ALA A 32 23.22 28.31 -6.33
CA ALA A 32 24.04 28.11 -7.51
C ALA A 32 23.19 28.20 -8.79
N PHE A 33 23.81 28.54 -9.89
CA PHE A 33 23.21 28.51 -11.22
C PHE A 33 23.87 27.41 -12.04
N LEU A 34 23.04 26.56 -12.64
CA LEU A 34 23.45 25.45 -13.48
C LEU A 34 23.23 25.82 -14.94
N ASP A 35 24.08 25.34 -15.83
CA ASP A 35 24.00 25.61 -17.27
C ASP A 35 22.66 25.10 -17.83
N GLY A 36 21.81 26.00 -18.34
CA GLY A 36 20.57 25.71 -19.02
C GLY A 36 20.74 25.14 -20.44
N GLY A 37 21.98 25.03 -20.93
CA GLY A 37 22.28 24.44 -22.24
C GLY A 37 21.98 25.35 -23.45
N THR A 38 21.58 26.61 -23.22
CA THR A 38 21.21 27.56 -24.29
C THR A 38 22.33 28.52 -24.66
N GLY A 39 23.41 28.56 -23.86
CA GLY A 39 24.50 29.55 -23.99
C GLY A 39 24.08 30.96 -23.52
N ASN A 40 22.90 31.11 -22.96
CA ASN A 40 22.38 32.39 -22.43
C ASN A 40 22.23 32.28 -20.91
N SER A 41 22.96 33.12 -20.17
CA SER A 41 22.93 33.10 -18.69
C SER A 41 21.58 33.45 -18.06
N LYS A 42 20.60 33.97 -18.85
CA LYS A 42 19.22 34.18 -18.39
C LYS A 42 18.42 32.87 -18.27
N ASP A 43 18.89 31.85 -18.95
CA ASP A 43 18.25 30.53 -18.98
C ASP A 43 18.96 29.55 -18.02
N ASP A 44 19.98 30.03 -17.25
CA ASP A 44 20.62 29.24 -16.20
C ASP A 44 19.59 28.78 -15.16
N ILE A 45 19.68 27.52 -14.76
CA ILE A 45 18.76 26.87 -13.85
C ILE A 45 19.20 27.11 -12.41
N LEU A 46 18.32 27.72 -11.61
CA LEU A 46 18.61 28.00 -10.21
C LEU A 46 18.56 26.70 -9.37
N LEU A 47 19.63 26.44 -8.64
CA LEU A 47 19.70 25.49 -7.53
C LEU A 47 19.74 26.28 -6.22
N HIS A 48 18.57 26.52 -5.59
CA HIS A 48 18.48 27.27 -4.36
C HIS A 48 19.31 26.65 -3.23
N LYS A 49 19.91 27.44 -2.34
CA LYS A 49 20.75 26.97 -1.25
C LYS A 49 20.08 25.90 -0.38
N GLY A 50 18.78 26.05 -0.11
CA GLY A 50 17.99 25.06 0.65
C GLY A 50 17.74 23.73 -0.07
N GLN A 51 18.07 23.64 -1.38
CA GLN A 51 17.96 22.45 -2.20
C GLN A 51 19.31 21.75 -2.44
N GLN A 52 20.37 22.30 -1.86
CA GLN A 52 21.72 21.74 -1.91
C GLN A 52 21.91 20.75 -0.75
N THR A 53 22.53 19.62 -1.00
CA THR A 53 22.89 18.61 0.01
C THR A 53 24.30 18.83 0.58
N HIS A 54 25.11 19.63 -0.12
CA HIS A 54 26.44 20.08 0.32
C HIS A 54 26.75 21.46 -0.29
N GLU A 55 27.85 22.09 0.12
CA GLU A 55 28.32 23.35 -0.45
C GLU A 55 28.82 23.11 -1.87
N VAL A 56 28.26 23.86 -2.83
CA VAL A 56 28.48 23.71 -4.26
C VAL A 56 29.52 24.70 -4.78
N LYS A 57 30.38 24.30 -5.71
CA LYS A 57 31.45 25.12 -6.31
C LYS A 57 31.25 25.28 -7.82
N GLU A 58 31.73 26.39 -8.37
CA GLU A 58 31.78 26.60 -9.82
C GLU A 58 32.56 25.50 -10.51
N GLY A 59 32.10 25.05 -11.67
CA GLY A 59 32.66 23.96 -12.45
C GLY A 59 32.29 22.56 -11.98
N GLU A 60 31.66 22.42 -10.81
CA GLU A 60 31.18 21.13 -10.32
C GLU A 60 30.03 20.63 -11.20
N ARG A 61 29.98 19.32 -11.48
CA ARG A 61 28.86 18.68 -12.17
C ARG A 61 27.91 18.02 -11.15
N LEU A 62 26.66 18.43 -11.17
CA LEU A 62 25.67 17.99 -10.20
C LEU A 62 24.56 17.19 -10.88
N LYS A 63 24.26 16.06 -10.31
CA LYS A 63 23.05 15.30 -10.66
C LYS A 63 21.89 15.90 -9.89
N VAL A 64 20.90 16.47 -10.61
CA VAL A 64 19.79 17.20 -10.02
C VAL A 64 18.45 16.73 -10.58
N PHE A 65 17.43 16.86 -9.76
CA PHE A 65 16.03 16.77 -10.16
C PHE A 65 15.55 18.15 -10.59
N LEU A 66 14.88 18.23 -11.75
CA LEU A 66 14.37 19.46 -12.33
C LEU A 66 12.87 19.57 -12.14
N TYR A 67 12.41 20.74 -11.68
CA TYR A 67 11.01 21.02 -11.44
C TYR A 67 10.69 22.51 -11.70
N HIS A 68 9.40 22.87 -11.84
CA HIS A 68 9.01 24.27 -11.92
C HIS A 68 8.73 24.85 -10.53
N ASP A 69 9.29 26.04 -10.24
CA ASP A 69 8.96 26.82 -9.05
C ASP A 69 7.54 27.41 -9.15
N PRO A 70 7.01 28.09 -8.11
CA PRO A 70 5.70 28.74 -8.16
C PRO A 70 5.54 29.80 -9.26
N HIS A 71 6.64 30.31 -9.80
CA HIS A 71 6.66 31.28 -10.90
C HIS A 71 6.87 30.63 -12.27
N HIS A 72 6.69 29.32 -12.38
CA HIS A 72 6.88 28.53 -13.60
C HIS A 72 8.30 28.63 -14.20
N ARG A 73 9.33 28.83 -13.37
CA ARG A 73 10.73 28.81 -13.81
C ARG A 73 11.32 27.43 -13.53
N LEU A 74 12.05 26.90 -14.50
CA LEU A 74 12.76 25.62 -14.31
C LEU A 74 13.84 25.80 -13.23
N THR A 75 13.80 24.96 -12.22
CA THR A 75 14.60 25.04 -11.00
C THR A 75 15.13 23.65 -10.67
N ALA A 76 16.29 23.57 -10.01
CA ALA A 76 16.95 22.33 -9.67
C ALA A 76 16.88 22.03 -8.17
N SER A 77 16.89 20.74 -7.84
CA SER A 77 17.10 20.23 -6.49
C SER A 77 18.10 19.09 -6.50
N MET A 78 19.00 19.04 -5.51
CA MET A 78 19.87 17.89 -5.30
C MET A 78 19.16 16.74 -4.56
N ARG A 79 17.91 16.94 -4.14
CA ARG A 79 17.04 15.88 -3.58
C ARG A 79 16.47 15.07 -4.72
N LEU A 80 17.09 13.93 -4.97
CA LEU A 80 16.67 12.99 -6.02
C LEU A 80 15.56 12.06 -5.51
N PRO A 81 14.79 11.46 -6.43
CA PRO A 81 13.85 10.39 -6.05
C PRO A 81 14.55 9.28 -5.25
N GLN A 82 13.94 8.84 -4.17
CA GLN A 82 14.42 7.69 -3.37
C GLN A 82 14.15 6.35 -4.08
N ILE A 83 13.22 6.34 -5.03
CA ILE A 83 12.92 5.20 -5.89
C ILE A 83 13.70 5.39 -7.19
N ALA A 84 14.50 4.40 -7.58
CA ALA A 84 15.18 4.42 -8.87
C ALA A 84 14.18 4.36 -10.04
N ILE A 85 14.51 4.96 -11.18
CA ILE A 85 13.71 4.84 -12.40
C ILE A 85 13.62 3.35 -12.76
N GLY A 86 12.38 2.86 -12.98
CA GLY A 86 12.08 1.44 -13.17
C GLY A 86 11.94 0.65 -11.86
N GLY A 87 12.32 1.21 -10.72
CA GLY A 87 12.18 0.60 -9.40
C GLY A 87 10.82 0.86 -8.75
N ILE A 88 10.55 0.14 -7.68
CA ILE A 88 9.33 0.27 -6.89
C ILE A 88 9.62 0.75 -5.47
N GLY A 89 8.64 1.40 -4.87
CA GLY A 89 8.69 1.88 -3.49
C GLY A 89 7.30 2.01 -2.88
N TYR A 90 7.28 2.08 -1.56
CA TYR A 90 6.08 2.31 -0.77
C TYR A 90 6.07 3.75 -0.30
N ALA A 91 5.11 4.55 -0.76
CA ALA A 91 5.16 6.00 -0.66
C ALA A 91 3.79 6.62 -0.37
N PRO A 92 3.73 7.75 0.36
CA PRO A 92 2.48 8.42 0.68
C PRO A 92 1.97 9.27 -0.49
N VAL A 93 0.66 9.32 -0.63
CA VAL A 93 -0.05 10.26 -1.49
C VAL A 93 -0.07 11.63 -0.80
N LEU A 94 0.50 12.66 -1.44
CA LEU A 94 0.56 14.02 -0.90
C LEU A 94 -0.74 14.77 -1.11
N LEU A 95 -1.29 14.69 -2.31
CA LEU A 95 -2.55 15.36 -2.67
C LEU A 95 -3.22 14.67 -3.85
N THR A 96 -4.54 14.89 -3.96
CA THR A 96 -5.33 14.42 -5.09
C THR A 96 -5.85 15.58 -5.91
N THR A 97 -5.99 15.39 -7.22
CA THR A 97 -6.48 16.39 -8.18
C THR A 97 -7.53 15.78 -9.09
N ARG A 98 -8.17 16.60 -9.92
CA ARG A 98 -9.08 16.12 -10.97
C ARG A 98 -8.40 15.33 -12.11
N PHE A 99 -7.07 15.22 -12.13
CA PHE A 99 -6.32 14.52 -13.19
C PHE A 99 -5.56 13.31 -12.69
N GLY A 100 -5.41 13.18 -11.37
CA GLY A 100 -4.60 12.14 -10.72
C GLY A 100 -4.20 12.56 -9.33
N ALA A 101 -3.10 11.99 -8.83
CA ALA A 101 -2.54 12.30 -7.53
C ALA A 101 -1.05 12.64 -7.63
N PHE A 102 -0.49 13.18 -6.55
CA PHE A 102 0.94 13.36 -6.40
C PHE A 102 1.43 12.51 -5.24
N VAL A 103 2.52 11.79 -5.47
CA VAL A 103 3.10 10.81 -4.54
C VAL A 103 4.48 11.30 -4.11
N ASP A 104 4.76 11.23 -2.81
CA ASP A 104 6.06 11.60 -2.26
C ASP A 104 7.07 10.46 -2.50
N VAL A 105 7.97 10.70 -3.41
CA VAL A 105 9.11 9.80 -3.68
C VAL A 105 10.44 10.38 -3.19
N GLY A 106 10.40 11.37 -2.29
CA GLY A 106 11.57 12.03 -1.70
C GLY A 106 12.10 13.22 -2.52
N THR A 107 11.38 13.65 -3.56
CA THR A 107 11.69 14.86 -4.34
C THR A 107 11.08 16.10 -3.69
N GLU A 108 11.54 17.31 -4.12
CA GLU A 108 11.00 18.59 -3.61
C GLU A 108 9.49 18.73 -3.85
N ARG A 109 8.99 18.15 -4.90
CA ARG A 109 7.57 18.02 -5.21
C ARG A 109 7.22 16.57 -5.45
N GLY A 110 6.02 16.19 -5.08
CA GLY A 110 5.53 14.85 -5.38
C GLY A 110 5.52 14.59 -6.89
N ILE A 111 5.73 13.34 -7.25
CA ILE A 111 5.66 12.88 -8.64
C ILE A 111 4.22 12.50 -9.00
N PHE A 112 3.82 12.82 -10.21
CA PHE A 112 2.44 12.64 -10.68
C PHE A 112 2.09 11.17 -10.90
N LEU A 113 0.93 10.77 -10.37
CA LEU A 113 0.26 9.49 -10.59
C LEU A 113 -1.00 9.75 -11.43
N PRO A 114 -1.00 9.50 -12.73
CA PRO A 114 -2.18 9.66 -13.59
C PRO A 114 -3.31 8.70 -13.19
N PHE A 115 -4.59 9.06 -13.39
CA PHE A 115 -5.72 8.15 -13.17
C PHE A 115 -5.60 6.84 -13.93
N SER A 116 -5.09 6.87 -15.17
CA SER A 116 -4.86 5.67 -15.99
C SER A 116 -3.80 4.72 -15.43
N GLN A 117 -3.04 5.16 -14.45
CA GLN A 117 -1.99 4.40 -13.77
C GLN A 117 -2.38 4.00 -12.34
N MET A 118 -3.62 4.28 -11.94
CA MET A 118 -4.19 3.85 -10.67
C MET A 118 -4.90 2.49 -10.82
N ILE A 119 -4.85 1.67 -9.78
CA ILE A 119 -5.65 0.43 -9.66
C ILE A 119 -6.97 0.77 -8.93
N GLU A 120 -6.92 1.67 -7.95
CA GLU A 120 -8.09 2.20 -7.24
C GLU A 120 -7.94 3.71 -7.03
N ASN A 121 -9.04 4.38 -6.65
CA ASN A 121 -8.97 5.78 -6.25
C ASN A 121 -8.21 5.90 -4.92
N VAL A 122 -7.18 6.73 -4.91
CA VAL A 122 -6.35 6.98 -3.72
C VAL A 122 -6.82 8.22 -2.96
N THR A 123 -6.43 8.32 -1.70
CA THR A 123 -6.71 9.48 -0.83
C THR A 123 -5.42 10.06 -0.26
N GLU A 124 -5.43 11.34 0.10
CA GLU A 124 -4.30 11.99 0.76
C GLU A 124 -3.89 11.26 2.03
N GLY A 125 -2.58 11.11 2.24
CA GLY A 125 -1.99 10.35 3.34
C GLY A 125 -1.99 8.83 3.15
N GLN A 126 -2.69 8.29 2.14
CA GLN A 126 -2.67 6.86 1.86
C GLN A 126 -1.26 6.45 1.41
N GLN A 127 -0.74 5.38 2.03
CA GLN A 127 0.51 4.75 1.60
C GLN A 127 0.20 3.76 0.49
N ILE A 128 0.93 3.83 -0.62
CA ILE A 128 0.73 2.95 -1.77
C ILE A 128 2.06 2.45 -2.33
N TRP A 129 2.02 1.27 -2.95
CA TRP A 129 3.15 0.79 -3.74
C TRP A 129 3.11 1.43 -5.12
N VAL A 130 4.23 2.01 -5.54
CA VAL A 130 4.36 2.65 -6.86
C VAL A 130 5.69 2.28 -7.51
N LYS A 131 5.69 2.27 -8.84
CA LYS A 131 6.87 2.22 -9.69
C LYS A 131 7.14 3.61 -10.26
N LEU A 132 8.37 4.09 -10.14
CA LEU A 132 8.82 5.30 -10.81
C LEU A 132 9.22 4.98 -12.25
N TYR A 133 8.68 5.72 -13.21
CA TYR A 133 9.04 5.57 -14.63
C TYR A 133 9.16 6.91 -15.33
N GLU A 134 9.82 6.92 -16.46
CA GLU A 134 9.88 8.06 -17.36
C GLU A 134 8.84 7.90 -18.46
N ASP A 135 7.97 8.89 -18.65
CA ASP A 135 6.96 8.87 -19.67
C ASP A 135 7.55 9.16 -21.07
N LYS A 136 6.74 9.04 -22.11
CA LYS A 136 7.16 9.29 -23.50
C LYS A 136 7.66 10.71 -23.77
N THR A 137 7.40 11.63 -22.86
CA THR A 137 7.85 13.03 -22.97
C THR A 137 9.14 13.30 -22.20
N GLY A 138 9.71 12.31 -21.51
CA GLY A 138 10.92 12.42 -20.70
C GLY A 138 10.65 13.01 -19.31
N ARG A 139 9.41 12.89 -18.80
CA ARG A 139 9.04 13.31 -17.45
C ARG A 139 8.89 12.11 -16.54
N LEU A 140 9.29 12.27 -15.28
CA LEU A 140 9.03 11.25 -14.27
C LEU A 140 7.55 11.21 -13.91
N ALA A 141 7.01 10.01 -13.83
CA ALA A 141 5.68 9.70 -13.36
C ALA A 141 5.71 8.42 -12.53
N VAL A 142 4.65 8.17 -11.76
CA VAL A 142 4.50 6.91 -11.03
C VAL A 142 3.27 6.13 -11.48
N THR A 143 3.32 4.82 -11.31
CA THR A 143 2.20 3.91 -11.58
C THR A 143 2.00 2.97 -10.39
N MET A 144 0.76 2.56 -10.14
CA MET A 144 0.43 1.52 -9.15
C MET A 144 0.56 0.09 -9.74
N HIS A 145 0.78 -0.04 -11.05
CA HIS A 145 1.01 -1.35 -11.68
C HIS A 145 2.44 -1.83 -11.42
N VAL A 146 2.62 -2.57 -10.33
CA VAL A 146 3.93 -2.99 -9.80
C VAL A 146 4.14 -4.50 -9.79
N ASP A 147 3.22 -5.27 -10.38
CA ASP A 147 3.22 -6.75 -10.28
C ASP A 147 4.49 -7.41 -10.80
N GLU A 148 5.01 -6.96 -11.93
CA GLU A 148 6.21 -7.52 -12.55
C GLU A 148 7.43 -7.30 -11.66
N GLU A 149 7.61 -6.06 -11.20
CA GLU A 149 8.72 -5.67 -10.34
C GLU A 149 8.62 -6.36 -8.97
N MET A 150 7.39 -6.44 -8.41
CA MET A 150 7.15 -7.17 -7.16
C MET A 150 7.59 -8.63 -7.27
N ARG A 151 7.21 -9.30 -8.37
CA ARG A 151 7.62 -10.69 -8.61
C ARG A 151 9.12 -10.83 -8.85
N ALA A 152 9.74 -9.84 -9.51
CA ALA A 152 11.18 -9.86 -9.78
C ALA A 152 12.04 -9.74 -8.53
N ILE A 153 11.59 -8.96 -7.52
CA ILE A 153 12.31 -8.78 -6.26
C ILE A 153 11.90 -9.76 -5.17
N ALA A 154 10.84 -10.55 -5.42
CA ALA A 154 10.28 -11.46 -4.42
C ALA A 154 11.25 -12.57 -4.04
N LEU A 155 11.24 -12.92 -2.77
CA LEU A 155 11.95 -14.06 -2.21
C LEU A 155 10.97 -15.16 -1.82
N PRO A 156 11.30 -16.44 -2.09
CA PRO A 156 10.45 -17.54 -1.63
C PRO A 156 10.50 -17.68 -0.10
N PHE A 157 9.39 -18.04 0.51
CA PHE A 157 9.39 -18.48 1.90
C PHE A 157 10.18 -19.80 2.02
N LYS A 158 11.31 -19.81 2.75
CA LYS A 158 12.16 -20.99 2.91
C LYS A 158 11.70 -21.90 4.05
N GLU A 159 11.17 -21.34 5.13
CA GLU A 159 10.87 -22.04 6.39
C GLU A 159 9.43 -21.88 6.84
N ALA A 160 8.54 -21.43 5.94
CA ALA A 160 7.13 -21.22 6.26
C ALA A 160 6.43 -22.54 6.62
N LYS A 161 5.61 -22.50 7.66
CA LYS A 161 4.76 -23.62 8.09
C LYS A 161 3.30 -23.23 8.00
N LEU A 162 2.45 -24.23 7.75
CA LEU A 162 1.00 -24.03 7.84
C LEU A 162 0.64 -23.58 9.26
N GLY A 163 -0.13 -22.50 9.34
CA GLY A 163 -0.53 -21.91 10.61
C GLY A 163 0.33 -20.75 11.08
N ASP A 164 1.52 -20.53 10.52
CA ASP A 164 2.35 -19.35 10.85
C ASP A 164 1.63 -18.08 10.50
N THR A 165 1.87 -17.03 11.30
CA THR A 165 1.31 -15.69 11.07
C THR A 165 2.24 -14.87 10.20
N VAL A 166 1.69 -14.24 9.17
CA VAL A 166 2.42 -13.38 8.23
C VAL A 166 1.71 -12.04 8.12
N THR A 167 2.50 -10.96 8.16
CA THR A 167 2.04 -9.59 7.95
C THR A 167 2.66 -9.03 6.67
N GLY A 168 1.84 -8.41 5.84
CA GLY A 168 2.28 -7.77 4.62
C GLY A 168 1.37 -6.61 4.20
N THR A 169 1.87 -5.75 3.31
CA THR A 169 1.10 -4.64 2.72
C THR A 169 0.47 -5.06 1.40
N VAL A 170 -0.76 -4.66 1.17
CA VAL A 170 -1.49 -4.94 -0.08
C VAL A 170 -0.91 -4.07 -1.19
N TYR A 171 -0.44 -4.70 -2.26
CA TYR A 171 0.09 -3.97 -3.42
C TYR A 171 -0.78 -4.09 -4.68
N ASN A 172 -1.65 -5.10 -4.75
CA ASN A 172 -2.57 -5.29 -5.86
C ASN A 172 -3.86 -6.00 -5.42
N GLU A 173 -4.95 -5.72 -6.13
CA GLU A 173 -6.25 -6.37 -5.98
C GLU A 173 -6.72 -6.90 -7.34
N THR A 174 -7.31 -8.09 -7.32
CA THR A 174 -7.96 -8.70 -8.48
C THR A 174 -9.35 -9.23 -8.10
N GLY A 175 -10.14 -9.64 -9.08
CA GLY A 175 -11.45 -10.27 -8.82
C GLY A 175 -11.38 -11.54 -7.96
N GLU A 176 -10.20 -12.12 -7.76
CA GLU A 176 -9.98 -13.32 -6.95
C GLU A 176 -9.55 -13.00 -5.50
N GLY A 177 -8.90 -11.85 -5.27
CA GLY A 177 -8.41 -11.46 -3.96
C GLY A 177 -7.27 -10.46 -3.99
N LEU A 178 -6.57 -10.36 -2.86
CA LEU A 178 -5.52 -9.39 -2.58
C LEU A 178 -4.13 -10.01 -2.67
N PHE A 179 -3.19 -9.29 -3.25
CA PHE A 179 -1.78 -9.63 -3.27
C PHE A 179 -1.02 -8.75 -2.28
N LEU A 180 -0.20 -9.39 -1.45
CA LEU A 180 0.55 -8.74 -0.40
C LEU A 180 2.05 -8.99 -0.58
N VAL A 181 2.84 -8.05 -0.07
CA VAL A 181 4.28 -8.20 0.08
C VAL A 181 4.67 -7.96 1.54
N THR A 182 5.50 -8.84 2.10
CA THR A 182 6.07 -8.68 3.44
C THR A 182 7.28 -7.75 3.41
N ARG A 183 7.75 -7.29 4.59
CA ARG A 183 9.00 -6.51 4.71
C ARG A 183 10.21 -7.25 4.14
N ASP A 184 10.24 -8.58 4.26
CA ASP A 184 11.30 -9.44 3.74
C ASP A 184 11.09 -9.82 2.27
N ARG A 185 10.20 -9.13 1.57
CA ARG A 185 9.89 -9.32 0.14
C ARG A 185 9.29 -10.67 -0.21
N HIS A 186 8.61 -11.32 0.73
CA HIS A 186 7.84 -12.53 0.43
C HIS A 186 6.45 -12.16 -0.08
N LEU A 187 5.96 -12.85 -1.10
CA LEU A 187 4.63 -12.62 -1.64
C LEU A 187 3.61 -13.55 -1.00
N ALA A 188 2.47 -12.95 -0.66
CA ALA A 188 1.32 -13.66 -0.12
C ALA A 188 0.04 -13.29 -0.89
N PHE A 189 -0.95 -14.17 -0.83
CA PHE A 189 -2.26 -13.98 -1.44
C PHE A 189 -3.38 -14.25 -0.43
N ILE A 190 -4.40 -13.41 -0.43
CA ILE A 190 -5.62 -13.59 0.35
C ILE A 190 -6.78 -13.70 -0.62
N HIS A 191 -7.44 -14.87 -0.66
CA HIS A 191 -8.61 -15.05 -1.49
C HIS A 191 -9.79 -14.21 -0.98
N LYS A 192 -10.61 -13.67 -1.88
CA LYS A 192 -11.76 -12.79 -1.53
C LYS A 192 -12.72 -13.38 -0.51
N THR A 193 -12.88 -14.70 -0.46
CA THR A 193 -13.75 -15.36 0.52
C THR A 193 -13.24 -15.26 1.96
N GLU A 194 -11.98 -14.95 2.17
CA GLU A 194 -11.37 -14.72 3.47
C GLU A 194 -11.63 -13.30 4.00
N LEU A 195 -11.99 -12.37 3.12
CA LEU A 195 -12.20 -10.97 3.45
C LEU A 195 -13.54 -10.80 4.17
N ALA A 196 -13.50 -10.31 5.41
CA ALA A 196 -14.69 -9.93 6.18
C ALA A 196 -15.08 -8.45 5.98
N ARG A 197 -14.16 -7.64 5.47
CA ARG A 197 -14.32 -6.21 5.16
C ARG A 197 -13.55 -5.85 3.89
N SER A 198 -13.82 -4.67 3.36
CA SER A 198 -12.96 -4.07 2.33
C SER A 198 -11.58 -3.74 2.91
N VAL A 199 -10.54 -4.03 2.16
CA VAL A 199 -9.14 -3.72 2.47
C VAL A 199 -8.59 -2.91 1.31
N ARG A 200 -7.92 -1.80 1.60
CA ARG A 200 -7.40 -0.88 0.59
C ARG A 200 -5.98 -1.24 0.18
N LEU A 201 -5.59 -0.80 -1.01
CA LEU A 201 -4.18 -0.88 -1.43
C LEU A 201 -3.30 -0.08 -0.46
N GLY A 202 -2.13 -0.62 -0.15
CA GLY A 202 -1.21 -0.07 0.84
C GLY A 202 -1.55 -0.41 2.29
N GLU A 203 -2.72 -0.98 2.59
CA GLU A 203 -3.06 -1.39 3.95
C GLU A 203 -2.23 -2.59 4.40
N GLU A 204 -1.77 -2.56 5.65
CA GLU A 204 -1.10 -3.69 6.27
C GLU A 204 -2.13 -4.71 6.77
N VAL A 205 -1.97 -5.96 6.36
CA VAL A 205 -2.86 -7.06 6.73
C VAL A 205 -2.06 -8.21 7.30
N THR A 206 -2.55 -8.74 8.41
CA THR A 206 -1.99 -9.93 9.06
C THR A 206 -2.91 -11.12 8.84
N GLY A 207 -2.34 -12.22 8.36
CA GLY A 207 -3.07 -13.46 8.12
C GLY A 207 -2.24 -14.68 8.51
N ARG A 208 -2.89 -15.83 8.54
CA ARG A 208 -2.28 -17.11 8.87
C ARG A 208 -2.05 -17.91 7.59
N ILE A 209 -0.88 -18.50 7.41
CA ILE A 209 -0.60 -19.35 6.26
C ILE A 209 -1.57 -20.53 6.23
N SER A 210 -2.39 -20.58 5.19
CA SER A 210 -3.36 -21.65 4.92
C SER A 210 -2.86 -22.63 3.85
N TYR A 211 -1.96 -22.18 2.98
CA TYR A 211 -1.39 -23.00 1.91
C TYR A 211 -0.02 -22.46 1.50
N ILE A 212 0.92 -23.34 1.22
CA ILE A 212 2.26 -23.02 0.71
C ILE A 212 2.34 -23.54 -0.72
N ARG A 213 2.59 -22.64 -1.67
CA ARG A 213 2.71 -22.96 -3.09
C ARG A 213 4.08 -23.54 -3.40
N SER A 214 4.17 -24.31 -4.48
CA SER A 214 5.43 -24.89 -4.96
C SER A 214 6.50 -23.87 -5.34
N ASP A 215 6.09 -22.65 -5.67
CA ASP A 215 6.97 -21.52 -6.00
C ASP A 215 7.42 -20.71 -4.77
N GLY A 216 7.11 -21.19 -3.56
CA GLY A 216 7.49 -20.57 -2.31
C GLY A 216 6.63 -19.35 -1.91
N ARG A 217 5.56 -19.03 -2.65
CA ARG A 217 4.53 -18.06 -2.24
C ARG A 217 3.53 -18.73 -1.32
N VAL A 218 2.78 -17.94 -0.52
CA VAL A 218 1.81 -18.48 0.44
C VAL A 218 0.43 -17.88 0.23
N ASN A 219 -0.60 -18.66 0.57
CA ASN A 219 -1.95 -18.14 0.72
C ASN A 219 -2.24 -17.94 2.22
N LEU A 220 -2.89 -16.83 2.54
CA LEU A 220 -3.25 -16.48 3.90
C LEU A 220 -4.76 -16.64 4.13
N ALA A 221 -5.14 -17.09 5.31
CA ALA A 221 -6.48 -17.08 5.84
C ALA A 221 -6.59 -16.00 6.92
N LEU A 222 -7.62 -15.15 6.84
CA LEU A 222 -7.91 -14.14 7.86
C LEU A 222 -8.86 -14.67 8.93
N ARG A 223 -9.64 -15.68 8.58
CA ARG A 223 -10.58 -16.31 9.52
C ARG A 223 -9.84 -17.25 10.48
N PRO A 224 -10.26 -17.31 11.74
CA PRO A 224 -9.76 -18.31 12.68
C PRO A 224 -9.93 -19.73 12.10
N GLN A 225 -9.02 -20.65 12.46
CA GLN A 225 -9.24 -22.07 12.13
C GLN A 225 -10.61 -22.51 12.65
N LYS A 226 -11.30 -23.39 11.89
CA LYS A 226 -12.62 -23.91 12.29
C LYS A 226 -12.61 -24.47 13.72
N GLU A 227 -11.51 -25.06 14.14
CA GLU A 227 -11.32 -25.58 15.50
C GLU A 227 -11.24 -24.48 16.55
N LYS A 228 -10.41 -23.41 16.34
CA LYS A 228 -10.35 -22.26 17.26
C LYS A 228 -11.63 -21.43 17.27
N ALA A 229 -12.30 -21.29 16.11
CA ALA A 229 -13.61 -20.67 16.06
C ALA A 229 -14.65 -21.48 16.84
N MET A 230 -14.58 -22.80 16.76
CA MET A 230 -15.46 -23.71 17.49
C MET A 230 -15.19 -23.69 19.00
N GLU A 231 -13.93 -23.67 19.43
CA GLU A 231 -13.56 -23.50 20.84
C GLU A 231 -14.08 -22.16 21.40
N GLY A 232 -13.98 -21.08 20.62
CA GLY A 232 -14.54 -19.78 20.96
C GLY A 232 -16.08 -19.82 21.07
N ASP A 233 -16.75 -20.45 20.11
CA ASP A 233 -18.21 -20.64 20.11
C ASP A 233 -18.66 -21.48 21.33
N MET A 234 -17.91 -22.53 21.68
CA MET A 234 -18.17 -23.38 22.85
C MET A 234 -17.99 -22.60 24.17
N ALA A 235 -16.91 -21.83 24.30
CA ALA A 235 -16.65 -20.99 25.48
C ALA A 235 -17.77 -19.93 25.65
N LEU A 236 -18.20 -19.33 24.53
CA LEU A 236 -19.31 -18.36 24.53
C LEU A 236 -20.63 -18.99 25.02
N LEU A 237 -20.94 -20.21 24.57
CA LEU A 237 -22.13 -20.96 25.05
C LEU A 237 -22.05 -21.26 26.54
N ILE A 238 -20.88 -21.73 27.03
CA ILE A 238 -20.67 -22.03 28.45
C ILE A 238 -20.88 -20.77 29.30
N SER A 239 -20.20 -19.67 28.93
CA SER A 239 -20.35 -18.37 29.61
C SER A 239 -21.79 -17.84 29.61
N CYS A 240 -22.52 -18.06 28.51
CA CYS A 240 -23.96 -17.73 28.47
C CYS A 240 -24.76 -18.57 29.44
N MET A 241 -24.52 -19.87 29.52
CA MET A 241 -25.19 -20.77 30.47
C MET A 241 -24.88 -20.43 31.93
N GLU A 242 -23.60 -20.16 32.26
CA GLU A 242 -23.22 -19.75 33.61
C GLU A 242 -23.95 -18.49 34.08
N ARG A 243 -24.08 -17.49 33.21
CA ARG A 243 -24.88 -16.28 33.51
C ARG A 243 -26.37 -16.51 33.69
N HIS A 244 -26.89 -17.62 33.18
CA HIS A 244 -28.31 -17.98 33.27
C HIS A 244 -28.56 -19.21 34.18
N GLY A 245 -27.71 -19.39 35.22
CA GLY A 245 -27.91 -20.46 36.20
C GLY A 245 -27.76 -21.88 35.62
N GLY A 246 -26.83 -22.05 34.66
CA GLY A 246 -26.58 -23.35 34.02
C GLY A 246 -27.53 -23.72 32.89
N LEU A 247 -28.47 -22.84 32.53
CA LEU A 247 -29.46 -23.06 31.47
C LEU A 247 -29.11 -22.20 30.26
N LEU A 248 -29.13 -22.78 29.05
CA LEU A 248 -29.07 -21.99 27.85
C LEU A 248 -30.50 -21.52 27.46
N PRO A 249 -30.71 -20.18 27.28
CA PRO A 249 -32.02 -19.66 26.89
C PRO A 249 -32.39 -19.93 25.43
N LEU A 250 -31.58 -20.71 24.72
CA LEU A 250 -31.70 -21.06 23.31
C LEU A 250 -31.73 -22.58 23.10
N THR A 251 -32.35 -23.03 22.02
CA THR A 251 -32.43 -24.43 21.59
C THR A 251 -32.04 -24.57 20.13
N ASP A 252 -31.90 -25.79 19.64
CA ASP A 252 -31.68 -26.09 18.22
C ASP A 252 -32.84 -25.62 17.31
N LYS A 253 -34.02 -25.39 17.89
CA LYS A 253 -35.22 -24.88 17.22
C LYS A 253 -35.33 -23.36 17.23
N SER A 254 -34.49 -22.66 18.04
CA SER A 254 -34.50 -21.19 18.13
C SER A 254 -34.22 -20.55 16.77
N ASP A 255 -34.81 -19.38 16.55
CA ASP A 255 -34.67 -18.62 15.31
C ASP A 255 -33.20 -18.17 15.12
N ALA A 256 -32.77 -18.02 13.85
CA ALA A 256 -31.41 -17.62 13.51
C ALA A 256 -31.09 -16.21 14.01
N ASP A 257 -32.07 -15.29 13.93
CA ASP A 257 -31.92 -13.91 14.38
C ASP A 257 -31.83 -13.82 15.90
N LEU A 258 -32.59 -14.64 16.62
CA LEU A 258 -32.51 -14.74 18.08
C LEU A 258 -31.13 -15.27 18.53
N ILE A 259 -30.62 -16.30 17.87
CA ILE A 259 -29.28 -16.85 18.16
C ILE A 259 -28.21 -15.79 17.90
N LYS A 260 -28.31 -15.07 16.78
CA LYS A 260 -27.36 -14.04 16.39
C LYS A 260 -27.40 -12.84 17.34
N SER A 261 -28.58 -12.39 17.75
CA SER A 261 -28.72 -11.27 18.71
C SER A 261 -28.25 -11.61 20.11
N THR A 262 -28.44 -12.87 20.55
CA THR A 262 -28.07 -13.32 21.91
C THR A 262 -26.60 -13.69 22.04
N LEU A 263 -26.05 -14.37 21.03
CA LEU A 263 -24.70 -14.97 21.08
C LEU A 263 -23.72 -14.38 20.05
N GLY A 264 -24.17 -13.58 19.08
CA GLY A 264 -23.32 -13.03 18.02
C GLY A 264 -22.87 -14.05 16.96
N ILE A 265 -23.32 -15.31 17.02
CA ILE A 265 -22.92 -16.40 16.12
C ILE A 265 -24.04 -16.85 15.21
N SER A 266 -23.70 -17.50 14.09
CA SER A 266 -24.72 -18.08 13.19
C SER A 266 -25.37 -19.34 13.78
N LYS A 267 -26.62 -19.67 13.34
CA LYS A 267 -27.32 -20.90 13.74
C LYS A 267 -26.52 -22.17 13.42
N SER A 268 -25.73 -22.17 12.34
CA SER A 268 -24.88 -23.31 11.99
C SER A 268 -23.66 -23.44 12.94
N ALA A 269 -23.07 -22.33 13.38
CA ALA A 269 -22.01 -22.30 14.38
C ALA A 269 -22.55 -22.77 15.74
N PHE A 270 -23.70 -22.25 16.15
CA PHE A 270 -24.43 -22.67 17.36
C PHE A 270 -24.65 -24.19 17.38
N LYS A 271 -25.25 -24.77 16.34
CA LYS A 271 -25.50 -26.22 16.26
C LYS A 271 -24.21 -27.04 16.36
N ARG A 272 -23.12 -26.59 15.72
CA ARG A 272 -21.82 -27.28 15.81
C ARG A 272 -21.28 -27.25 17.23
N ALA A 273 -21.28 -26.06 17.87
CA ALA A 273 -20.77 -25.90 19.23
C ALA A 273 -21.58 -26.71 20.25
N VAL A 274 -22.93 -26.73 20.16
CA VAL A 274 -23.80 -27.57 20.97
C VAL A 274 -23.49 -29.07 20.77
N GLY A 275 -23.31 -29.51 19.51
CA GLY A 275 -22.95 -30.87 19.19
C GLY A 275 -21.61 -31.33 19.81
N HIS A 276 -20.62 -30.45 19.80
CA HIS A 276 -19.31 -30.70 20.41
C HIS A 276 -19.38 -30.74 21.95
N LEU A 277 -20.07 -29.78 22.58
CA LEU A 277 -20.26 -29.77 24.03
C LEU A 277 -21.01 -31.00 24.53
N LEU A 278 -21.99 -31.52 23.77
CA LEU A 278 -22.65 -32.77 24.03
C LEU A 278 -21.68 -33.96 23.93
N LYS A 279 -20.87 -34.02 22.90
CA LYS A 279 -19.86 -35.07 22.70
C LYS A 279 -18.83 -35.08 23.82
N GLU A 280 -18.43 -33.91 24.31
CA GLU A 280 -17.53 -33.72 25.43
C GLU A 280 -18.21 -33.94 26.80
N ARG A 281 -19.52 -34.23 26.81
CA ARG A 281 -20.33 -34.42 27.99
C ARG A 281 -20.37 -33.22 28.96
N LYS A 282 -20.09 -32.03 28.45
CA LYS A 282 -20.17 -30.76 29.21
C LYS A 282 -21.56 -30.20 29.37
N ILE A 283 -22.47 -30.62 28.49
CA ILE A 283 -23.88 -30.22 28.52
C ILE A 283 -24.83 -31.44 28.36
N THR A 284 -26.08 -31.28 28.77
CA THR A 284 -27.15 -32.24 28.53
C THR A 284 -28.36 -31.55 27.90
N ILE A 285 -29.13 -32.28 27.12
CA ILE A 285 -30.43 -31.80 26.60
C ILE A 285 -31.55 -32.64 27.24
N THR A 286 -32.35 -31.98 28.06
CA THR A 286 -33.48 -32.62 28.76
C THR A 286 -34.71 -31.75 28.52
N GLU A 287 -35.82 -32.37 28.07
CA GLU A 287 -37.10 -31.68 27.75
C GLU A 287 -36.92 -30.48 26.81
N GLY A 288 -36.02 -30.60 25.81
CA GLY A 288 -35.73 -29.51 24.84
C GLY A 288 -34.92 -28.33 25.41
N LYS A 289 -34.43 -28.42 26.66
CA LYS A 289 -33.59 -27.43 27.31
C LYS A 289 -32.13 -27.90 27.37
N ILE A 290 -31.20 -27.02 27.07
CA ILE A 290 -29.76 -27.28 27.13
C ILE A 290 -29.25 -26.84 28.50
N ARG A 291 -28.64 -27.77 29.26
CA ARG A 291 -28.12 -27.51 30.61
C ARG A 291 -26.61 -27.83 30.68
N LEU A 292 -25.90 -27.04 31.47
CA LEU A 292 -24.53 -27.36 31.87
C LEU A 292 -24.57 -28.64 32.74
N LYS A 293 -23.61 -29.51 32.54
CA LYS A 293 -23.44 -30.69 33.38
C LYS A 293 -22.48 -30.31 34.52
N GLU A 294 -22.88 -30.56 35.75
CA GLU A 294 -22.04 -30.45 36.92
C GLU A 294 -20.84 -31.42 36.89
#